data_e5ab78899a3275159c1748731320027c
#
_entry.id   e5ab78899a3275159c1748731320027c
#
_cell.length_a   1.000
_cell.length_b   1.000
_cell.length_c   1.000
_cell.angle_alpha   90.00
_cell.angle_beta   90.00
_cell.angle_gamma   90.00
#
_symmetry.space_group_name_H-M   'P 1'
#
loop_
_entity.id
_entity.type
_entity.pdbx_description
1 polymer ?
#
loop_
_entity_poly.entity_id
_entity_poly.type
_entity_poly.pdbx_seq_one_letter_code
_entity_poly.pdbx_strand_id
1 'polypeptide(L)'
;MKKRWILNLLLLAIVVGISVFLHLKPQEKAETDRFEVSALKMADFESVKVEFPTKAPTVFERQNGYWMMRKPYSARADQMSVQRALSIIAATTATRLPLQDAAKYGLDQPVLRLTLSGRQGEHVFTFGTYNPVTEEQYIGYAGNVFLLPGQYSEAAATQPIEMIDKAPLSPDERKQLAGFDLAHLEQWEENALKVQLATDGKWSVSDAKAKPTQNDMNEWMDFSWRQAQATSVEVYTPDRKQSYPSFEVLLRDGKKVHFDKIQESPEYLLARPDEGIIYHFPNDVGFTMVNPPVNIQK
;
A
#
# COMPACT_ATOMS: atom_id res chain seq x y z
N MET A 1 3.64 -71.41 -17.05
CA MET A 1 3.40 -70.02 -17.38
C MET A 1 2.05 -69.44 -16.86
N LYS A 2 0.96 -70.23 -16.86
CA LYS A 2 -0.39 -69.75 -16.45
C LYS A 2 -0.51 -69.26 -14.97
N LYS A 3 0.22 -69.90 -14.03
CA LYS A 3 0.15 -69.48 -12.58
C LYS A 3 0.69 -68.08 -12.29
N ARG A 4 1.77 -67.66 -13.02
CA ARG A 4 2.34 -66.31 -12.84
C ARG A 4 1.41 -65.21 -13.37
N TRP A 5 0.67 -65.50 -14.42
CA TRP A 5 -0.26 -64.54 -15.02
C TRP A 5 -1.48 -64.29 -14.11
N ILE A 6 -2.00 -65.35 -13.48
CA ILE A 6 -3.07 -65.25 -12.49
C ILE A 6 -2.64 -64.43 -11.28
N LEU A 7 -1.39 -64.61 -10.78
CA LEU A 7 -0.86 -63.85 -9.65
C LEU A 7 -0.72 -62.37 -9.98
N ASN A 8 -0.25 -62.03 -11.18
CA ASN A 8 -0.13 -60.64 -11.61
C ASN A 8 -1.51 -59.96 -11.78
N LEU A 9 -2.51 -60.68 -12.26
CA LEU A 9 -3.88 -60.20 -12.40
C LEU A 9 -4.54 -59.92 -11.03
N LEU A 10 -4.27 -60.77 -10.03
CA LEU A 10 -4.72 -60.60 -8.66
C LEU A 10 -4.02 -59.40 -8.01
N LEU A 11 -2.73 -59.19 -8.21
CA LEU A 11 -1.99 -58.04 -7.75
C LEU A 11 -2.53 -56.74 -8.35
N LEU A 12 -2.80 -56.74 -9.65
CA LEU A 12 -3.38 -55.60 -10.35
C LEU A 12 -4.76 -55.24 -9.79
N ALA A 13 -5.60 -56.27 -9.54
CA ALA A 13 -6.95 -56.05 -8.94
C ALA A 13 -6.87 -55.46 -7.53
N ILE A 14 -5.87 -55.87 -6.73
CA ILE A 14 -5.63 -55.32 -5.38
C ILE A 14 -5.18 -53.86 -5.50
N VAL A 15 -4.25 -53.54 -6.39
CA VAL A 15 -3.76 -52.14 -6.56
C VAL A 15 -4.87 -51.23 -7.05
N VAL A 16 -5.69 -51.70 -8.02
CA VAL A 16 -6.86 -50.95 -8.50
C VAL A 16 -7.87 -50.77 -7.37
N GLY A 17 -8.15 -51.82 -6.59
CA GLY A 17 -9.06 -51.75 -5.43
C GLY A 17 -8.61 -50.76 -4.36
N ILE A 18 -7.30 -50.74 -4.04
CA ILE A 18 -6.72 -49.78 -3.10
C ILE A 18 -6.80 -48.34 -3.66
N SER A 19 -6.46 -48.17 -4.94
CA SER A 19 -6.56 -46.84 -5.58
C SER A 19 -7.97 -46.30 -5.61
N VAL A 20 -8.96 -47.13 -5.95
CA VAL A 20 -10.37 -46.78 -5.93
C VAL A 20 -10.84 -46.50 -4.49
N PHE A 21 -10.41 -47.30 -3.52
CA PHE A 21 -10.74 -47.07 -2.10
C PHE A 21 -10.16 -45.75 -1.57
N LEU A 22 -8.92 -45.43 -1.92
CA LEU A 22 -8.29 -44.17 -1.54
C LEU A 22 -8.94 -42.97 -2.24
N HIS A 23 -9.42 -43.14 -3.46
CA HIS A 23 -10.10 -42.09 -4.21
C HIS A 23 -11.56 -41.87 -3.79
N LEU A 24 -12.23 -42.95 -3.36
CA LEU A 24 -13.62 -42.92 -2.87
C LEU A 24 -13.73 -42.69 -1.35
N LYS A 25 -12.59 -42.77 -0.61
CA LYS A 25 -12.60 -42.31 0.77
C LYS A 25 -12.99 -40.83 0.73
N PRO A 26 -14.14 -40.42 1.33
CA PRO A 26 -14.37 -39.03 1.58
C PRO A 26 -13.15 -38.55 2.35
N GLN A 27 -12.40 -37.58 1.82
CA GLN A 27 -11.59 -36.77 2.70
C GLN A 27 -12.61 -36.17 3.65
N GLU A 28 -12.78 -36.74 4.82
CA GLU A 28 -13.28 -35.98 5.97
C GLU A 28 -12.30 -34.80 6.08
N LYS A 29 -12.64 -33.71 5.38
CA LYS A 29 -12.25 -32.39 5.87
C LYS A 29 -12.87 -32.37 7.25
N ALA A 30 -12.07 -32.68 8.26
CA ALA A 30 -12.39 -32.24 9.61
C ALA A 30 -12.72 -30.76 9.42
N GLU A 31 -14.01 -30.40 9.52
CA GLU A 31 -14.40 -29.03 9.80
C GLU A 31 -13.79 -28.76 11.18
N THR A 32 -12.53 -28.37 11.15
CA THR A 32 -11.86 -27.88 12.34
C THR A 32 -12.61 -26.60 12.64
N ASP A 33 -13.38 -26.60 13.72
CA ASP A 33 -14.06 -25.40 14.21
C ASP A 33 -13.05 -24.25 14.16
N ARG A 34 -13.29 -23.28 13.28
CA ARG A 34 -12.43 -22.12 13.17
C ARG A 34 -12.96 -21.04 14.07
N PHE A 35 -12.10 -20.54 14.92
CA PHE A 35 -12.37 -19.43 15.81
C PHE A 35 -12.04 -18.12 15.11
N GLU A 36 -12.97 -17.19 15.09
CA GLU A 36 -12.69 -15.80 14.74
C GLU A 36 -11.86 -15.17 15.86
N VAL A 37 -10.81 -14.44 15.49
CA VAL A 37 -9.97 -13.72 16.45
C VAL A 37 -10.74 -12.58 17.09
N SER A 38 -11.55 -11.88 16.29
CA SER A 38 -12.40 -10.80 16.79
C SER A 38 -13.68 -10.65 15.95
N ALA A 39 -14.65 -9.92 16.50
CA ALA A 39 -15.86 -9.47 15.79
C ALA A 39 -15.74 -8.00 15.32
N LEU A 40 -14.55 -7.42 15.34
CA LEU A 40 -14.29 -6.02 15.04
C LEU A 40 -14.44 -5.74 13.53
N LYS A 41 -14.77 -4.49 13.19
CA LYS A 41 -14.86 -4.03 11.79
C LYS A 41 -13.87 -2.90 11.56
N MET A 42 -13.19 -2.89 10.43
CA MET A 42 -12.24 -1.85 10.07
C MET A 42 -12.83 -0.43 10.10
N ALA A 43 -14.13 -0.32 9.81
CA ALA A 43 -14.82 0.96 9.79
C ALA A 43 -14.98 1.61 11.18
N ASP A 44 -14.82 0.83 12.25
CA ASP A 44 -15.01 1.30 13.63
C ASP A 44 -13.79 2.05 14.19
N PHE A 45 -12.64 1.96 13.48
CA PHE A 45 -11.38 2.52 13.95
C PHE A 45 -11.01 3.83 13.25
N GLU A 46 -10.50 4.76 14.05
CA GLU A 46 -10.03 6.09 13.63
C GLU A 46 -8.52 6.23 13.80
N SER A 47 -7.88 5.37 14.64
CA SER A 47 -6.44 5.36 14.85
C SER A 47 -5.88 3.95 14.91
N VAL A 48 -4.68 3.78 14.37
CA VAL A 48 -3.89 2.55 14.40
C VAL A 48 -2.49 2.90 14.88
N LYS A 49 -2.01 2.19 15.89
CA LYS A 49 -0.66 2.37 16.43
C LYS A 49 0.06 1.03 16.44
N VAL A 50 1.23 0.98 15.82
CA VAL A 50 2.14 -0.17 15.84
C VAL A 50 3.34 0.17 16.70
N GLU A 51 3.59 -0.61 17.73
CA GLU A 51 4.67 -0.39 18.70
C GLU A 51 5.62 -1.57 18.73
N PHE A 52 6.91 -1.26 18.73
CA PHE A 52 8.00 -2.20 18.89
C PHE A 52 8.78 -1.87 20.16
N PRO A 53 9.41 -2.86 20.81
CA PRO A 53 10.16 -2.60 22.05
C PRO A 53 11.28 -1.57 21.91
N THR A 54 11.90 -1.49 20.72
CA THR A 54 13.15 -0.72 20.51
C THR A 54 13.06 0.33 19.39
N LYS A 55 11.89 0.52 18.76
CA LYS A 55 11.71 1.45 17.66
C LYS A 55 10.63 2.48 18.00
N ALA A 56 10.70 3.65 17.37
CA ALA A 56 9.62 4.60 17.44
C ALA A 56 8.32 3.99 16.88
N PRO A 57 7.16 4.31 17.46
CA PRO A 57 5.88 3.78 17.01
C PRO A 57 5.50 4.33 15.65
N THR A 58 4.81 3.53 14.85
CA THR A 58 4.10 3.98 13.66
C THR A 58 2.64 4.27 14.04
N VAL A 59 2.16 5.46 13.70
CA VAL A 59 0.79 5.89 14.04
C VAL A 59 0.08 6.35 12.78
N PHE A 60 -1.11 5.81 12.56
CA PHE A 60 -2.03 6.23 11.51
C PHE A 60 -3.31 6.78 12.13
N GLU A 61 -3.85 7.82 11.50
CA GLU A 61 -5.14 8.38 11.85
C GLU A 61 -6.01 8.52 10.60
N ARG A 62 -7.30 8.36 10.76
CA ARG A 62 -8.26 8.52 9.68
C ARG A 62 -8.65 9.98 9.55
N GLN A 63 -8.47 10.53 8.36
CA GLN A 63 -8.85 11.89 8.02
C GLN A 63 -9.63 11.89 6.71
N ASN A 64 -10.85 12.43 6.70
CA ASN A 64 -11.72 12.48 5.51
C ASN A 64 -11.91 11.10 4.83
N GLY A 65 -11.94 10.02 5.62
CA GLY A 65 -12.11 8.65 5.11
C GLY A 65 -10.81 7.95 4.69
N TYR A 66 -9.68 8.66 4.67
CA TYR A 66 -8.36 8.12 4.29
C TYR A 66 -7.44 7.98 5.50
N TRP A 67 -6.59 6.97 5.49
CA TRP A 67 -5.52 6.81 6.47
C TRP A 67 -4.37 7.77 6.16
N MET A 68 -3.95 8.50 7.19
CA MET A 68 -2.79 9.37 7.18
C MET A 68 -1.78 8.86 8.19
N MET A 69 -0.53 8.73 7.83
CA MET A 69 0.56 8.49 8.78
C MET A 69 0.81 9.77 9.57
N ARG A 70 0.94 9.66 10.91
CA ARG A 70 1.27 10.76 11.83
C ARG A 70 2.65 10.60 12.44
N LYS A 71 3.12 9.36 12.55
CA LYS A 71 4.46 9.02 13.05
C LYS A 71 4.99 7.82 12.29
N PRO A 72 6.28 7.78 11.99
CA PRO A 72 7.30 8.80 12.25
C PRO A 72 7.24 9.99 11.29
N TYR A 73 6.46 9.91 10.21
CA TYR A 73 6.29 10.93 9.19
C TYR A 73 4.85 11.46 9.19
N SER A 74 4.65 12.67 8.71
CA SER A 74 3.30 13.22 8.49
C SER A 74 3.02 13.21 6.99
N ALA A 75 2.42 12.11 6.48
CA ALA A 75 2.19 11.89 5.06
C ALA A 75 0.91 11.08 4.81
N ARG A 76 0.44 11.06 3.56
CA ARG A 76 -0.63 10.15 3.15
C ARG A 76 -0.14 8.70 3.25
N ALA A 77 -0.96 7.84 3.88
CA ALA A 77 -0.64 6.43 3.97
C ALA A 77 -1.16 5.67 2.74
N ASP A 78 -0.43 4.61 2.36
CA ASP A 78 -0.95 3.62 1.42
C ASP A 78 -2.10 2.85 2.08
N GLN A 79 -3.31 3.03 1.54
CA GLN A 79 -4.54 2.50 2.12
C GLN A 79 -4.53 0.97 2.19
N MET A 80 -3.95 0.31 1.19
CA MET A 80 -3.88 -1.14 1.12
C MET A 80 -2.90 -1.69 2.16
N SER A 81 -1.78 -1.01 2.39
CA SER A 81 -0.81 -1.40 3.41
C SER A 81 -1.39 -1.29 4.82
N VAL A 82 -2.12 -0.23 5.12
CA VAL A 82 -2.83 -0.11 6.40
C VAL A 82 -3.93 -1.18 6.54
N GLN A 83 -4.70 -1.46 5.47
CA GLN A 83 -5.69 -2.53 5.49
C GLN A 83 -5.07 -3.91 5.72
N ARG A 84 -3.90 -4.18 5.15
CA ARG A 84 -3.16 -5.43 5.40
C ARG A 84 -2.74 -5.55 6.86
N ALA A 85 -2.22 -4.48 7.46
CA ALA A 85 -1.89 -4.47 8.89
C ALA A 85 -3.13 -4.72 9.78
N LEU A 86 -4.30 -4.22 9.36
CA LEU A 86 -5.58 -4.42 10.04
C LEU A 86 -6.25 -5.77 9.77
N SER A 87 -5.75 -6.56 8.82
CA SER A 87 -6.39 -7.84 8.43
C SER A 87 -6.51 -8.86 9.55
N ILE A 88 -5.71 -8.71 10.61
CA ILE A 88 -5.77 -9.55 11.82
C ILE A 88 -7.15 -9.54 12.49
N ILE A 89 -7.92 -8.46 12.38
CA ILE A 89 -9.25 -8.36 13.01
C ILE A 89 -10.25 -9.37 12.41
N ALA A 90 -10.05 -9.76 11.16
CA ALA A 90 -10.86 -10.75 10.45
C ALA A 90 -10.18 -12.12 10.36
N ALA A 91 -9.08 -12.32 11.08
CA ALA A 91 -8.35 -13.59 11.06
C ALA A 91 -9.17 -14.71 11.70
N THR A 92 -8.97 -15.92 11.20
CA THR A 92 -9.54 -17.14 11.75
C THR A 92 -8.46 -18.17 12.01
N THR A 93 -8.58 -18.95 13.08
CA THR A 93 -7.63 -19.99 13.45
C THR A 93 -8.33 -21.24 13.99
N ALA A 94 -7.65 -22.38 13.91
CA ALA A 94 -8.10 -23.61 14.56
C ALA A 94 -7.76 -23.65 16.06
N THR A 95 -6.89 -22.75 16.56
CA THR A 95 -6.36 -22.79 17.92
C THR A 95 -6.70 -21.53 18.69
N ARG A 96 -7.50 -21.69 19.73
CA ARG A 96 -7.83 -20.65 20.72
C ARG A 96 -7.58 -21.22 22.12
N LEU A 97 -6.73 -20.55 22.87
CA LEU A 97 -6.35 -20.93 24.25
C LEU A 97 -6.67 -19.78 25.21
N PRO A 98 -7.04 -20.06 26.46
CA PRO A 98 -7.16 -19.01 27.47
C PRO A 98 -5.78 -18.46 27.82
N LEU A 99 -5.65 -17.13 27.97
CA LEU A 99 -4.42 -16.48 28.40
C LEU A 99 -4.27 -16.63 29.92
N GLN A 100 -3.55 -17.66 30.36
CA GLN A 100 -3.25 -17.90 31.78
C GLN A 100 -1.83 -17.45 32.15
N ASP A 101 -0.88 -17.66 31.26
CA ASP A 101 0.55 -17.34 31.45
C ASP A 101 1.09 -16.67 30.18
N ALA A 102 1.26 -15.36 30.22
CA ALA A 102 1.74 -14.56 29.10
C ALA A 102 3.18 -14.91 28.70
N ALA A 103 4.05 -15.24 29.69
CA ALA A 103 5.44 -15.54 29.44
C ALA A 103 5.63 -16.80 28.60
N LYS A 104 4.76 -17.79 28.77
CA LYS A 104 4.77 -19.03 27.98
C LYS A 104 4.67 -18.79 26.47
N TYR A 105 4.01 -17.71 26.07
CA TYR A 105 3.72 -17.35 24.67
C TYR A 105 4.55 -16.15 24.20
N GLY A 106 5.44 -15.61 25.06
CA GLY A 106 6.21 -14.39 24.78
C GLY A 106 5.34 -13.12 24.71
N LEU A 107 4.16 -13.14 25.33
CA LEU A 107 3.21 -12.02 25.32
C LEU A 107 3.48 -11.01 26.44
N ASP A 108 4.31 -11.35 27.43
CA ASP A 108 4.85 -10.45 28.45
C ASP A 108 5.92 -9.51 27.87
N GLN A 109 6.70 -10.00 26.91
CA GLN A 109 7.69 -9.24 26.15
C GLN A 109 7.43 -9.37 24.64
N PRO A 110 6.36 -8.75 24.13
CA PRO A 110 5.92 -8.97 22.76
C PRO A 110 6.90 -8.39 21.73
N VAL A 111 6.96 -9.02 20.58
CA VAL A 111 7.76 -8.51 19.43
C VAL A 111 7.17 -7.23 18.84
N LEU A 112 5.83 -7.10 18.89
CA LEU A 112 5.11 -5.87 18.57
C LEU A 112 3.73 -5.85 19.24
N ARG A 113 3.14 -4.66 19.35
CA ARG A 113 1.73 -4.43 19.71
C ARG A 113 1.06 -3.63 18.61
N LEU A 114 -0.14 -4.05 18.24
CA LEU A 114 -1.02 -3.33 17.34
C LEU A 114 -2.21 -2.84 18.16
N THR A 115 -2.30 -1.53 18.35
CA THR A 115 -3.39 -0.88 19.08
C THR A 115 -4.33 -0.21 18.09
N LEU A 116 -5.60 -0.55 18.16
CA LEU A 116 -6.66 0.01 17.35
C LEU A 116 -7.58 0.84 18.25
N SER A 117 -7.77 2.11 17.94
CA SER A 117 -8.62 3.00 18.72
C SER A 117 -9.75 3.57 17.86
N GLY A 118 -10.94 3.60 18.42
CA GLY A 118 -12.15 4.07 17.74
C GLY A 118 -13.30 4.31 18.72
N ARG A 119 -14.51 4.39 18.20
CA ARG A 119 -15.72 4.70 18.99
C ARG A 119 -16.04 3.67 20.06
N GLN A 120 -15.62 2.42 19.87
CA GLN A 120 -15.83 1.32 20.79
C GLN A 120 -14.72 1.17 21.83
N GLY A 121 -13.77 2.10 21.87
CA GLY A 121 -12.62 2.08 22.77
C GLY A 121 -11.36 1.62 22.08
N GLU A 122 -10.46 1.03 22.89
CA GLU A 122 -9.15 0.57 22.46
C GLU A 122 -9.07 -0.94 22.46
N HIS A 123 -8.50 -1.50 21.40
CA HIS A 123 -8.28 -2.93 21.22
C HIS A 123 -6.80 -3.18 20.94
N VAL A 124 -6.17 -4.04 21.73
CA VAL A 124 -4.75 -4.31 21.64
C VAL A 124 -4.51 -5.76 21.25
N PHE A 125 -3.85 -5.97 20.12
CA PHE A 125 -3.32 -7.25 19.69
C PHE A 125 -1.84 -7.31 20.05
N THR A 126 -1.45 -8.32 20.82
CA THR A 126 -0.09 -8.49 21.29
C THR A 126 0.54 -9.68 20.57
N PHE A 127 1.66 -9.45 19.90
CA PHE A 127 2.34 -10.47 19.09
C PHE A 127 3.51 -11.05 19.89
N GLY A 128 3.42 -12.32 20.22
CA GLY A 128 4.41 -13.07 20.99
C GLY A 128 5.41 -13.81 20.12
N THR A 129 5.92 -14.93 20.66
CA THR A 129 6.88 -15.80 19.97
C THR A 129 6.21 -16.72 18.94
N TYR A 130 7.01 -17.37 18.11
CA TYR A 130 6.55 -18.41 17.19
C TYR A 130 6.50 -19.77 17.86
N ASN A 131 5.50 -20.57 17.51
CA ASN A 131 5.42 -21.97 17.87
C ASN A 131 6.46 -22.74 17.03
N PRO A 132 7.42 -23.45 17.66
CA PRO A 132 8.50 -24.12 16.91
C PRO A 132 8.03 -25.34 16.09
N VAL A 133 6.80 -25.80 16.29
CA VAL A 133 6.24 -26.98 15.59
C VAL A 133 5.41 -26.57 14.37
N THR A 134 4.57 -25.53 14.51
CA THR A 134 3.64 -25.10 13.45
C THR A 134 4.14 -23.88 12.69
N GLU A 135 5.21 -23.21 13.18
CA GLU A 135 5.73 -21.95 12.66
C GLU A 135 4.71 -20.79 12.69
N GLU A 136 3.58 -20.99 13.38
CA GLU A 136 2.59 -19.96 13.63
C GLU A 136 2.97 -19.11 14.84
N GLN A 137 2.54 -17.86 14.86
CA GLN A 137 2.82 -16.92 15.94
C GLN A 137 1.70 -16.90 16.97
N TYR A 138 2.06 -16.81 18.25
CA TYR A 138 1.12 -16.60 19.34
C TYR A 138 0.66 -15.13 19.37
N ILE A 139 -0.66 -14.93 19.29
CA ILE A 139 -1.29 -13.60 19.31
C ILE A 139 -2.24 -13.52 20.50
N GLY A 140 -1.98 -12.57 21.41
CA GLY A 140 -2.85 -12.26 22.54
C GLY A 140 -3.91 -11.23 22.18
N TYR A 141 -5.18 -11.55 22.43
CA TYR A 141 -6.27 -10.59 22.29
C TYR A 141 -7.45 -10.98 23.19
N ALA A 142 -8.04 -10.02 23.90
CA ALA A 142 -9.27 -10.18 24.71
C ALA A 142 -9.22 -11.39 25.66
N GLY A 143 -8.08 -11.59 26.38
CA GLY A 143 -7.90 -12.68 27.33
C GLY A 143 -7.71 -14.07 26.71
N ASN A 144 -7.50 -14.16 25.41
CA ASN A 144 -7.20 -15.40 24.70
C ASN A 144 -5.86 -15.31 23.97
N VAL A 145 -5.32 -16.47 23.62
CA VAL A 145 -4.16 -16.66 22.76
C VAL A 145 -4.61 -17.43 21.53
N PHE A 146 -4.23 -16.92 20.37
CA PHE A 146 -4.50 -17.48 19.06
C PHE A 146 -3.18 -17.87 18.39
N LEU A 147 -3.17 -18.95 17.60
CA LEU A 147 -2.06 -19.25 16.70
C LEU A 147 -2.44 -18.78 15.29
N LEU A 148 -1.62 -17.90 14.74
CA LEU A 148 -1.83 -17.33 13.42
C LEU A 148 -0.55 -17.36 12.57
N PRO A 149 -0.67 -17.47 11.24
CA PRO A 149 0.48 -17.33 10.34
C PRO A 149 1.22 -16.00 10.55
N GLY A 150 2.55 -15.99 10.34
CA GLY A 150 3.40 -14.82 10.53
C GLY A 150 3.09 -13.61 9.67
N GLN A 151 2.34 -13.79 8.56
CA GLN A 151 1.93 -12.73 7.66
C GLN A 151 1.23 -11.53 8.34
N TYR A 152 0.55 -11.75 9.46
CA TYR A 152 -0.12 -10.66 10.20
C TYR A 152 0.88 -9.76 10.91
N SER A 153 1.91 -10.34 11.52
CA SER A 153 3.00 -9.55 12.11
C SER A 153 3.88 -8.89 11.06
N GLU A 154 4.15 -9.56 9.95
CA GLU A 154 4.90 -9.01 8.81
C GLU A 154 4.19 -7.78 8.24
N ALA A 155 2.88 -7.86 8.02
CA ALA A 155 2.08 -6.74 7.54
C ALA A 155 2.11 -5.55 8.50
N ALA A 156 1.99 -5.81 9.82
CA ALA A 156 2.08 -4.77 10.85
C ALA A 156 3.51 -4.22 11.02
N ALA A 157 4.54 -5.04 10.74
CA ALA A 157 5.96 -4.69 10.86
C ALA A 157 6.55 -4.03 9.61
N THR A 158 5.75 -3.81 8.55
CA THR A 158 6.20 -3.11 7.34
C THR A 158 6.85 -1.77 7.70
N GLN A 159 7.96 -1.45 7.05
CA GLN A 159 8.68 -0.20 7.33
C GLN A 159 7.77 1.01 7.06
N PRO A 160 7.77 2.03 7.94
CA PRO A 160 6.87 3.18 7.81
C PRO A 160 6.96 3.88 6.45
N ILE A 161 8.18 4.02 5.89
CA ILE A 161 8.39 4.66 4.59
C ILE A 161 7.70 3.90 3.44
N GLU A 162 7.63 2.57 3.52
CA GLU A 162 6.97 1.72 2.53
C GLU A 162 5.43 1.77 2.63
N MET A 163 4.91 2.28 3.74
CA MET A 163 3.48 2.47 3.98
C MET A 163 2.99 3.86 3.58
N ILE A 164 3.82 4.70 2.98
CA ILE A 164 3.43 5.99 2.41
C ILE A 164 2.82 5.79 1.02
N ASP A 165 1.77 6.55 0.71
CA ASP A 165 1.14 6.56 -0.62
C ASP A 165 2.15 7.04 -1.68
N LYS A 166 2.34 6.25 -2.71
CA LYS A 166 3.28 6.50 -3.80
C LYS A 166 2.71 7.31 -4.95
N ALA A 167 1.43 7.67 -4.89
CA ALA A 167 0.83 8.57 -5.88
C ALA A 167 1.21 10.03 -5.59
N PRO A 168 1.70 10.79 -6.58
CA PRO A 168 2.12 12.19 -6.38
C PRO A 168 0.93 13.10 -6.04
N LEU A 169 -0.27 12.74 -6.45
CA LEU A 169 -1.52 13.44 -6.14
C LEU A 169 -2.47 12.55 -5.35
N SER A 170 -3.14 13.10 -4.35
CA SER A 170 -4.19 12.41 -3.61
C SER A 170 -5.39 12.05 -4.52
N PRO A 171 -6.25 11.09 -4.12
CA PRO A 171 -7.45 10.77 -4.90
C PRO A 171 -8.36 11.96 -5.18
N ASP A 172 -8.45 12.91 -4.27
CA ASP A 172 -9.29 14.10 -4.44
C ASP A 172 -8.63 15.14 -5.36
N GLU A 173 -7.32 15.34 -5.26
CA GLU A 173 -6.56 16.20 -6.18
C GLU A 173 -6.66 15.68 -7.62
N ARG A 174 -6.52 14.37 -7.83
CA ARG A 174 -6.66 13.75 -9.16
C ARG A 174 -8.03 14.00 -9.81
N LYS A 175 -9.10 14.00 -9.03
CA LYS A 175 -10.46 14.32 -9.51
C LYS A 175 -10.61 15.79 -9.88
N GLN A 176 -9.88 16.67 -9.18
CA GLN A 176 -9.97 18.12 -9.37
C GLN A 176 -8.90 18.69 -10.30
N LEU A 177 -8.13 17.86 -10.96
CA LEU A 177 -7.06 18.28 -11.85
C LEU A 177 -7.59 19.21 -12.94
N ALA A 178 -7.01 20.40 -13.08
CA ALA A 178 -7.46 21.46 -13.99
C ALA A 178 -6.34 22.03 -14.87
N GLY A 179 -5.07 21.74 -14.55
CA GLY A 179 -3.97 22.22 -15.38
C GLY A 179 -2.61 22.14 -14.73
N PHE A 180 -1.61 22.73 -15.40
CA PHE A 180 -0.22 22.80 -14.97
C PHE A 180 0.36 24.16 -15.31
N ASP A 181 1.15 24.71 -14.41
CA ASP A 181 2.04 25.82 -14.68
C ASP A 181 3.48 25.29 -14.66
N LEU A 182 4.06 25.11 -15.85
CA LEU A 182 5.38 24.52 -16.05
C LEU A 182 6.45 25.60 -16.32
N ALA A 183 6.09 26.88 -16.19
CA ALA A 183 6.92 28.03 -16.59
C ALA A 183 8.26 28.11 -15.84
N HIS A 184 8.40 27.47 -14.69
CA HIS A 184 9.65 27.50 -13.91
C HIS A 184 10.52 26.25 -14.08
N LEU A 185 10.17 25.40 -15.06
CA LEU A 185 11.05 24.32 -15.51
C LEU A 185 11.94 24.82 -16.64
N GLU A 186 13.22 24.47 -16.60
CA GLU A 186 14.25 24.94 -17.53
C GLU A 186 13.86 24.78 -19.01
N GLN A 187 13.25 23.62 -19.36
CA GLN A 187 12.83 23.34 -20.74
C GLN A 187 11.64 24.19 -21.21
N TRP A 188 10.91 24.81 -20.29
CA TRP A 188 9.70 25.60 -20.59
C TRP A 188 9.81 27.08 -20.19
N GLU A 189 10.95 27.52 -19.65
CA GLU A 189 11.14 28.88 -19.15
C GLU A 189 10.93 29.93 -20.27
N GLU A 190 11.48 29.72 -21.46
CA GLU A 190 11.35 30.66 -22.59
C GLU A 190 9.88 30.81 -23.06
N ASN A 191 9.09 29.73 -23.03
CA ASN A 191 7.72 29.70 -23.51
C ASN A 191 6.69 29.95 -22.42
N ALA A 192 7.12 29.96 -21.14
CA ALA A 192 6.25 30.04 -19.96
C ALA A 192 5.03 29.11 -20.09
N LEU A 193 5.32 27.82 -20.37
CA LEU A 193 4.29 26.85 -20.74
C LEU A 193 3.29 26.61 -19.62
N LYS A 194 2.00 26.76 -19.97
CA LYS A 194 0.87 26.39 -19.12
C LYS A 194 -0.07 25.47 -19.88
N VAL A 195 -0.59 24.50 -19.18
CA VAL A 195 -1.63 23.58 -19.68
C VAL A 195 -2.89 23.82 -18.84
N GLN A 196 -4.03 24.01 -19.48
CA GLN A 196 -5.28 24.32 -18.78
C GLN A 196 -6.46 23.55 -19.37
N LEU A 197 -7.33 23.11 -18.50
CA LEU A 197 -8.63 22.55 -18.87
C LEU A 197 -9.64 23.68 -18.99
N ALA A 198 -10.12 23.92 -20.20
CA ALA A 198 -11.14 24.93 -20.49
C ALA A 198 -12.53 24.51 -19.96
N THR A 199 -13.45 25.42 -19.89
CA THR A 199 -14.82 25.19 -19.40
C THR A 199 -15.63 24.22 -20.26
N ASP A 200 -15.25 24.07 -21.53
CA ASP A 200 -15.83 23.10 -22.47
C ASP A 200 -15.24 21.69 -22.33
N GLY A 201 -14.33 21.48 -21.36
CA GLY A 201 -13.68 20.21 -21.09
C GLY A 201 -12.49 19.91 -22.01
N LYS A 202 -12.04 20.86 -22.83
CA LYS A 202 -10.88 20.69 -23.70
C LYS A 202 -9.62 21.22 -23.06
N TRP A 203 -8.52 20.52 -23.32
CA TRP A 203 -7.19 20.98 -22.94
C TRP A 203 -6.66 22.04 -23.89
N SER A 204 -6.10 23.08 -23.34
CA SER A 204 -5.41 24.15 -24.07
C SER A 204 -4.00 24.36 -23.51
N VAL A 205 -3.11 24.88 -24.33
CA VAL A 205 -1.73 25.24 -23.94
C VAL A 205 -1.51 26.72 -24.26
N SER A 206 -0.63 27.37 -23.46
CA SER A 206 -0.35 28.81 -23.62
C SER A 206 0.49 29.15 -24.86
N ASP A 207 1.27 28.19 -25.39
CA ASP A 207 2.11 28.42 -26.55
C ASP A 207 1.27 28.40 -27.85
N ALA A 208 1.26 29.51 -28.57
CA ALA A 208 0.50 29.67 -29.83
C ALA A 208 1.00 28.75 -30.97
N LYS A 209 2.24 28.26 -30.91
CA LYS A 209 2.81 27.32 -31.87
C LYS A 209 2.47 25.86 -31.55
N ALA A 210 2.01 25.61 -30.34
CA ALA A 210 1.65 24.28 -29.91
C ALA A 210 0.34 23.83 -30.55
N LYS A 211 0.30 22.59 -31.00
CA LYS A 211 -0.90 21.97 -31.62
C LYS A 211 -1.15 20.58 -31.03
N PRO A 212 -1.38 20.47 -29.71
CA PRO A 212 -1.69 19.18 -29.11
C PRO A 212 -3.03 18.66 -29.62
N THR A 213 -3.14 17.35 -29.83
CA THR A 213 -4.46 16.75 -30.01
C THR A 213 -5.10 16.53 -28.63
N GLN A 214 -6.44 16.55 -28.56
CA GLN A 214 -7.14 16.30 -27.31
C GLN A 214 -6.93 14.86 -26.82
N ASN A 215 -6.76 13.91 -27.74
CA ASN A 215 -6.47 12.53 -27.40
C ASN A 215 -5.12 12.41 -26.68
N ASP A 216 -4.05 12.97 -27.26
CA ASP A 216 -2.70 12.91 -26.68
C ASP A 216 -2.67 13.59 -25.30
N MET A 217 -3.37 14.72 -25.15
CA MET A 217 -3.47 15.43 -23.88
C MET A 217 -4.22 14.62 -22.81
N ASN A 218 -5.30 13.94 -23.19
CA ASN A 218 -6.04 13.07 -22.26
C ASN A 218 -5.21 11.85 -21.86
N GLU A 219 -4.53 11.21 -22.81
CA GLU A 219 -3.65 10.08 -22.53
C GLU A 219 -2.50 10.49 -21.59
N TRP A 220 -1.84 11.62 -21.88
CA TRP A 220 -0.80 12.16 -21.00
C TRP A 220 -1.33 12.42 -19.58
N MET A 221 -2.50 13.04 -19.48
CA MET A 221 -3.13 13.34 -18.20
C MET A 221 -3.46 12.07 -17.41
N ASP A 222 -3.98 11.05 -18.09
CA ASP A 222 -4.39 9.81 -17.45
C ASP A 222 -3.19 8.98 -16.99
N PHE A 223 -2.21 8.77 -17.87
CA PHE A 223 -1.06 7.92 -17.57
C PHE A 223 0.00 8.61 -16.72
N SER A 224 0.32 9.88 -17.02
CA SER A 224 1.41 10.57 -16.33
C SER A 224 0.97 11.19 -15.00
N TRP A 225 -0.33 11.40 -14.76
CA TRP A 225 -0.78 12.09 -13.55
C TRP A 225 -1.86 11.35 -12.76
N ARG A 226 -2.96 10.94 -13.40
CA ARG A 226 -4.05 10.30 -12.66
C ARG A 226 -3.71 8.90 -12.17
N GLN A 227 -2.93 8.15 -12.95
CA GLN A 227 -2.52 6.78 -12.63
C GLN A 227 -1.06 6.69 -12.18
N ALA A 228 -0.36 7.82 -12.11
CA ALA A 228 1.06 7.84 -11.73
C ALA A 228 1.28 7.22 -10.35
N GLN A 229 2.29 6.36 -10.28
CA GLN A 229 2.80 5.75 -9.05
C GLN A 229 4.32 5.80 -9.06
N ALA A 230 4.89 6.34 -8.01
CA ALA A 230 6.34 6.29 -7.80
C ALA A 230 6.79 4.86 -7.48
N THR A 231 8.01 4.53 -7.80
CA THR A 231 8.64 3.24 -7.43
C THR A 231 8.91 3.18 -5.93
N SER A 232 9.38 4.30 -5.39
CA SER A 232 9.65 4.50 -3.96
C SER A 232 9.42 5.95 -3.56
N VAL A 233 9.44 6.19 -2.27
CA VAL A 233 9.38 7.53 -1.70
C VAL A 233 10.43 7.70 -0.62
N GLU A 234 10.85 8.93 -0.39
CA GLU A 234 11.72 9.29 0.73
C GLU A 234 11.27 10.61 1.38
N VAL A 235 11.77 10.88 2.57
CA VAL A 235 11.44 12.10 3.32
C VAL A 235 12.15 13.28 2.68
N TYR A 236 11.39 14.33 2.37
CA TYR A 236 11.92 15.58 1.85
C TYR A 236 12.28 16.55 2.98
N THR A 237 13.53 16.93 3.02
CA THR A 237 13.99 18.04 3.86
C THR A 237 14.57 19.12 2.95
N PRO A 238 13.81 20.19 2.66
CA PRO A 238 14.26 21.21 1.71
C PRO A 238 15.54 21.90 2.21
N ASP A 239 16.56 21.96 1.35
CA ASP A 239 17.71 22.82 1.60
C ASP A 239 17.34 24.27 1.27
N ARG A 240 17.24 25.10 2.31
CA ARG A 240 16.89 26.53 2.17
C ARG A 240 17.90 27.34 1.36
N LYS A 241 19.06 26.79 1.06
CA LYS A 241 20.13 27.44 0.26
C LYS A 241 20.04 27.08 -1.21
N GLN A 242 19.24 26.10 -1.58
CA GLN A 242 19.11 25.61 -2.94
C GLN A 242 17.73 25.97 -3.50
N SER A 243 17.69 26.58 -4.68
CA SER A 243 16.49 26.76 -5.46
C SER A 243 16.42 25.65 -6.49
N TYR A 244 15.31 24.93 -6.52
CA TYR A 244 15.06 23.88 -7.50
C TYR A 244 14.15 24.40 -8.62
N PRO A 245 14.34 23.94 -9.87
CA PRO A 245 13.30 24.08 -10.87
C PRO A 245 11.99 23.50 -10.35
N SER A 246 10.88 24.17 -10.61
CA SER A 246 9.61 23.78 -9.99
C SER A 246 8.43 23.98 -10.92
N PHE A 247 7.30 23.40 -10.59
CA PHE A 247 6.04 23.59 -11.29
C PHE A 247 4.85 23.46 -10.37
N GLU A 248 3.69 23.88 -10.83
CA GLU A 248 2.45 23.79 -10.09
C GLU A 248 1.41 22.97 -10.84
N VAL A 249 0.73 22.08 -10.13
CA VAL A 249 -0.49 21.41 -10.57
C VAL A 249 -1.67 22.25 -10.12
N LEU A 250 -2.54 22.62 -11.04
CA LEU A 250 -3.69 23.48 -10.79
C LEU A 250 -4.95 22.63 -10.58
N LEU A 251 -5.72 22.93 -9.55
CA LEU A 251 -6.95 22.24 -9.21
C LEU A 251 -8.17 23.11 -9.52
N ARG A 252 -9.34 22.49 -9.76
CA ARG A 252 -10.60 23.19 -10.10
C ARG A 252 -11.10 24.10 -8.97
N ASP A 253 -10.74 23.81 -7.71
CA ASP A 253 -11.07 24.64 -6.56
C ASP A 253 -10.14 25.84 -6.38
N GLY A 254 -9.20 26.05 -7.32
CA GLY A 254 -8.22 27.14 -7.30
C GLY A 254 -6.98 26.85 -6.49
N LYS A 255 -6.90 25.72 -5.81
CA LYS A 255 -5.68 25.31 -5.11
C LYS A 255 -4.61 24.91 -6.10
N LYS A 256 -3.38 24.97 -5.64
CA LYS A 256 -2.18 24.61 -6.38
C LYS A 256 -1.38 23.60 -5.56
N VAL A 257 -0.88 22.59 -6.23
CA VAL A 257 0.06 21.62 -5.67
C VAL A 257 1.42 21.90 -6.25
N HIS A 258 2.35 22.29 -5.40
CA HIS A 258 3.71 22.65 -5.79
C HIS A 258 4.61 21.41 -5.81
N PHE A 259 5.45 21.31 -6.85
CA PHE A 259 6.49 20.29 -6.98
C PHE A 259 7.84 20.93 -7.27
N ASP A 260 8.87 20.49 -6.53
CA ASP A 260 10.27 20.74 -6.85
C ASP A 260 10.84 19.59 -7.68
N LYS A 261 11.53 19.90 -8.79
CA LYS A 261 12.29 18.93 -9.57
C LYS A 261 13.67 18.80 -8.96
N ILE A 262 13.92 17.75 -8.19
CA ILE A 262 15.17 17.55 -7.46
C ILE A 262 16.26 16.96 -8.36
N GLN A 263 15.89 16.02 -9.24
CA GLN A 263 16.83 15.27 -10.08
C GLN A 263 16.11 14.71 -11.30
N GLU A 264 16.86 14.54 -12.41
CA GLU A 264 16.36 13.87 -13.61
C GLU A 264 16.96 12.49 -13.84
N SER A 265 18.19 12.25 -13.42
CA SER A 265 18.93 11.00 -13.68
C SER A 265 19.79 10.60 -12.48
N PRO A 266 19.89 9.29 -12.14
CA PRO A 266 19.37 8.10 -12.86
C PRO A 266 17.86 7.89 -12.70
N GLU A 267 17.25 8.40 -11.66
CA GLU A 267 15.80 8.43 -11.39
C GLU A 267 15.32 9.88 -11.46
N TYR A 268 14.06 10.04 -11.84
CA TYR A 268 13.39 11.33 -11.80
C TYR A 268 12.76 11.57 -10.43
N LEU A 269 13.25 12.60 -9.73
CA LEU A 269 12.84 12.91 -8.37
C LEU A 269 11.98 14.16 -8.33
N LEU A 270 10.72 13.99 -7.89
CA LEU A 270 9.77 15.08 -7.66
C LEU A 270 9.45 15.20 -6.18
N ALA A 271 9.74 16.34 -5.57
CA ALA A 271 9.39 16.60 -4.18
C ALA A 271 8.09 17.37 -4.06
N ARG A 272 7.28 17.00 -3.06
CA ARG A 272 6.12 17.75 -2.58
C ARG A 272 6.44 18.37 -1.21
N PRO A 273 6.82 19.65 -1.16
CA PRO A 273 7.18 20.31 0.08
C PRO A 273 6.06 20.34 1.13
N ASP A 274 4.81 20.45 0.69
CA ASP A 274 3.62 20.44 1.55
C ASP A 274 3.37 19.11 2.27
N GLU A 275 3.80 17.99 1.67
CA GLU A 275 3.75 16.65 2.26
C GLU A 275 5.09 16.21 2.86
N GLY A 276 6.19 16.91 2.57
CA GLY A 276 7.53 16.53 3.01
C GLY A 276 8.03 15.21 2.41
N ILE A 277 7.66 14.91 1.16
CA ILE A 277 7.96 13.65 0.48
C ILE A 277 8.61 13.92 -0.88
N ILE A 278 9.62 13.10 -1.22
CA ILE A 278 10.17 12.97 -2.57
C ILE A 278 9.62 11.67 -3.17
N TYR A 279 9.15 11.76 -4.38
CA TYR A 279 8.64 10.66 -5.20
C TYR A 279 9.69 10.27 -6.24
N HIS A 280 10.08 9.01 -6.28
CA HIS A 280 11.05 8.46 -7.22
C HIS A 280 10.34 7.82 -8.40
N PHE A 281 10.60 8.29 -9.59
CA PHE A 281 10.07 7.73 -10.83
C PHE A 281 11.21 7.19 -11.70
N PRO A 282 10.97 6.15 -12.54
CA PRO A 282 11.85 5.88 -13.67
C PRO A 282 12.07 7.14 -14.49
N ASN A 283 13.27 7.34 -15.03
CA ASN A 283 13.63 8.58 -15.72
C ASN A 283 12.67 8.95 -16.85
N ASP A 284 12.28 7.98 -17.68
CA ASP A 284 11.34 8.14 -18.80
C ASP A 284 9.93 8.51 -18.33
N VAL A 285 9.47 7.94 -17.24
CA VAL A 285 8.17 8.25 -16.64
C VAL A 285 8.17 9.68 -16.12
N GLY A 286 9.14 10.04 -15.28
CA GLY A 286 9.23 11.38 -14.70
C GLY A 286 9.44 12.46 -15.76
N PHE A 287 10.25 12.17 -16.78
CA PHE A 287 10.41 13.05 -17.92
C PHE A 287 9.07 13.29 -18.63
N THR A 288 8.30 12.24 -18.91
CA THR A 288 7.00 12.37 -19.57
C THR A 288 6.01 13.17 -18.71
N MET A 289 6.06 13.06 -17.38
CA MET A 289 5.17 13.80 -16.47
C MET A 289 5.28 15.33 -16.66
N VAL A 290 6.47 15.86 -16.91
CA VAL A 290 6.72 17.30 -17.02
C VAL A 290 6.88 17.77 -18.47
N ASN A 291 6.72 16.89 -19.44
CA ASN A 291 6.79 17.18 -20.86
C ASN A 291 5.48 16.77 -21.57
N PRO A 292 4.43 17.63 -21.51
CA PRO A 292 3.18 17.37 -22.20
C PRO A 292 3.36 17.29 -23.72
N PRO A 293 2.50 16.54 -24.46
CA PRO A 293 2.62 16.34 -25.89
C PRO A 293 2.16 17.61 -26.68
N VAL A 294 2.89 18.69 -26.53
CA VAL A 294 2.52 20.01 -27.09
C VAL A 294 2.76 20.13 -28.60
N ASN A 295 3.55 19.22 -29.21
CA ASN A 295 3.81 19.18 -30.65
C ASN A 295 4.20 20.57 -31.22
N ILE A 296 5.14 21.27 -30.58
CA ILE A 296 5.63 22.57 -31.03
C ILE A 296 6.31 22.41 -32.39
N GLN A 297 5.77 23.03 -33.43
CA GLN A 297 6.39 23.08 -34.74
C GLN A 297 7.56 24.07 -34.69
N LYS A 298 8.78 23.58 -34.95
CA LYS A 298 9.99 24.39 -35.08
C LYS A 298 9.98 25.30 -36.29
#